data_44881dc946f554be0da8b1bbb2e41b60
#
_entry.id   44881dc946f554be0da8b1bbb2e41b60
#
_cell.length_a   1.000
_cell.length_b   1.000
_cell.length_c   1.000
_cell.angle_alpha   90.00
_cell.angle_beta   90.00
_cell.angle_gamma   90.00
#
_symmetry.space_group_name_H-M   'P 1'
#
loop_
_entity.id
_entity.type
_entity.pdbx_description
1 polymer ?
#
loop_
_entity_poly.entity_id
_entity_poly.type
_entity_poly.pdbx_seq_one_letter_code
_entity_poly.pdbx_strand_id
1 'polypeptide(L)'
;LNDGSSKDLKVMEIKVEEKPTGEIGAGAGVGTEGTSFSFNVKENNYLGKGLSLDASLNVNENAIRGGLSMKDPNFRNSGNLVWGGLTNVKTDKVDSGYKNTLTQFDLGTKFEHLANLYVSPNLTLAFDDLKVTADASASMKKQAGNFHELTFGYGIEKDNRDRPFMPTSGSVVSFHQGLPLYSDQASIYNSIYYTKYHLFTENVIGALKFYGANVIAVEDDVRLSKRLHIPSRRLRGFESQKVGPKDGVDYVGGNYATAINFEVALPNLLPESTQTDIALFMDMGNLWSVDYDSSINSSNGIRSSVGVSSNVHTVIGPLSFVFSLPMTKQSTDTTQTFKFQIGTSF
;
A
#
# COMPACT_ATOMS: atom_id res chain seq x y z
N LEU A 1 -26.88 -29.57 24.63
CA LEU A 1 -27.34 -30.68 23.81
C LEU A 1 -28.45 -31.39 24.53
N ASN A 2 -29.65 -31.38 23.97
CA ASN A 2 -30.81 -32.11 24.50
C ASN A 2 -30.98 -33.43 23.75
N ASP A 3 -31.67 -34.40 24.40
CA ASP A 3 -31.97 -35.66 23.73
C ASP A 3 -32.97 -35.40 22.56
N GLY A 4 -32.69 -35.99 21.40
CA GLY A 4 -33.54 -35.94 20.23
C GLY A 4 -34.70 -36.96 20.27
N SER A 5 -35.40 -37.11 19.16
CA SER A 5 -36.55 -38.02 19.01
C SER A 5 -36.16 -39.51 19.04
N SER A 6 -34.87 -39.84 19.03
CA SER A 6 -34.33 -41.20 19.21
C SER A 6 -33.01 -41.16 19.98
N LYS A 7 -32.56 -42.31 20.52
CA LYS A 7 -31.33 -42.41 21.31
C LYS A 7 -30.06 -41.99 20.58
N ASP A 8 -30.10 -42.04 19.25
CA ASP A 8 -28.95 -41.73 18.40
C ASP A 8 -28.97 -40.28 17.87
N LEU A 9 -30.01 -39.51 18.22
CA LEU A 9 -30.15 -38.11 17.81
C LEU A 9 -29.99 -37.17 19.01
N LYS A 10 -29.25 -36.09 18.79
CA LYS A 10 -29.13 -35.00 19.76
C LYS A 10 -29.62 -33.70 19.14
N VAL A 11 -30.35 -32.93 19.89
CA VAL A 11 -30.80 -31.59 19.50
C VAL A 11 -29.77 -30.58 20.02
N MET A 12 -29.21 -29.81 19.10
CA MET A 12 -28.38 -28.66 19.45
C MET A 12 -29.25 -27.40 19.38
N GLU A 13 -29.52 -26.80 20.51
CA GLU A 13 -30.18 -25.48 20.57
C GLU A 13 -29.09 -24.41 20.54
N ILE A 14 -29.13 -23.56 19.52
CA ILE A 14 -28.22 -22.42 19.36
C ILE A 14 -29.02 -21.16 19.68
N LYS A 15 -28.67 -20.50 20.79
CA LYS A 15 -29.20 -19.19 21.13
C LYS A 15 -28.26 -18.14 20.57
N VAL A 16 -28.79 -17.26 19.72
CA VAL A 16 -28.07 -16.14 19.13
C VAL A 16 -28.62 -14.83 19.68
N GLU A 17 -27.73 -13.90 19.93
CA GLU A 17 -28.04 -12.52 20.29
C GLU A 17 -27.52 -11.62 19.18
N GLU A 18 -28.40 -10.82 18.61
CA GLU A 18 -28.02 -9.85 17.57
C GLU A 18 -27.25 -8.68 18.20
N LYS A 19 -26.12 -8.32 17.58
CA LYS A 19 -25.31 -7.18 17.95
C LYS A 19 -25.22 -6.20 16.77
N PRO A 20 -25.04 -4.89 17.05
CA PRO A 20 -24.76 -3.93 15.99
C PRO A 20 -23.53 -4.38 15.17
N THR A 21 -23.63 -4.30 13.85
CA THR A 21 -22.56 -4.66 12.89
C THR A 21 -21.85 -3.44 12.31
N GLY A 22 -22.37 -2.24 12.65
CA GLY A 22 -21.80 -0.96 12.26
C GLY A 22 -20.65 -0.53 13.20
N GLU A 23 -19.61 0.04 12.61
CA GLU A 23 -18.44 0.56 13.29
C GLU A 23 -18.16 1.98 12.82
N ILE A 24 -17.79 2.87 13.74
CA ILE A 24 -17.33 4.22 13.43
C ILE A 24 -15.93 4.35 13.99
N GLY A 25 -14.97 4.69 13.13
CA GLY A 25 -13.59 4.93 13.51
C GLY A 25 -13.18 6.37 13.25
N ALA A 26 -12.37 6.92 14.13
CA ALA A 26 -11.69 8.19 13.92
C ALA A 26 -10.26 8.08 14.45
N GLY A 27 -9.32 8.58 13.70
CA GLY A 27 -7.92 8.54 14.08
C GLY A 27 -7.19 9.84 13.74
N ALA A 28 -6.15 10.12 14.49
CA ALA A 28 -5.24 11.21 14.23
C ALA A 28 -3.80 10.74 14.45
N GLY A 29 -2.89 11.19 13.62
CA GLY A 29 -1.48 10.89 13.75
C GLY A 29 -0.60 12.10 13.48
N VAL A 30 0.58 12.09 14.07
CA VAL A 30 1.63 13.08 13.85
C VAL A 30 2.97 12.36 13.74
N GLY A 31 3.81 12.81 12.84
CA GLY A 31 5.14 12.25 12.65
C GLY A 31 6.02 13.14 11.78
N THR A 32 7.18 12.64 11.48
CA THR A 32 8.14 13.35 10.61
C THR A 32 7.67 13.53 9.17
N GLU A 33 6.63 12.81 8.75
CA GLU A 33 5.96 12.98 7.44
C GLU A 33 4.67 13.82 7.55
N GLY A 34 4.53 14.57 8.65
CA GLY A 34 3.43 15.48 8.87
C GLY A 34 2.30 14.92 9.71
N THR A 35 1.14 15.56 9.63
CA THR A 35 -0.07 15.19 10.36
C THR A 35 -1.02 14.39 9.46
N SER A 36 -1.81 13.53 10.07
CA SER A 36 -2.86 12.77 9.39
C SER A 36 -4.12 12.68 10.24
N PHE A 37 -5.26 12.67 9.55
CA PHE A 37 -6.57 12.42 10.15
C PHE A 37 -7.28 11.38 9.31
N SER A 38 -7.95 10.45 9.99
CA SER A 38 -8.78 9.43 9.35
C SER A 38 -10.16 9.39 10.01
N PHE A 39 -11.16 9.18 9.20
CA PHE A 39 -12.52 8.92 9.63
C PHE A 39 -13.09 7.81 8.76
N ASN A 40 -13.73 6.83 9.38
CA ASN A 40 -14.39 5.75 8.65
C ASN A 40 -15.70 5.35 9.32
N VAL A 41 -16.65 4.98 8.49
CA VAL A 41 -17.92 4.35 8.88
C VAL A 41 -18.02 3.04 8.12
N LYS A 42 -18.21 1.95 8.83
CA LYS A 42 -18.31 0.62 8.24
C LYS A 42 -19.55 -0.09 8.76
N GLU A 43 -20.27 -0.74 7.87
CA GLU A 43 -21.36 -1.64 8.18
C GLU A 43 -21.02 -3.02 7.61
N ASN A 44 -20.92 -4.04 8.48
CA ASN A 44 -20.47 -5.38 8.09
C ASN A 44 -21.60 -6.31 7.65
N ASN A 45 -22.86 -5.93 7.86
CA ASN A 45 -24.01 -6.76 7.52
C ASN A 45 -25.18 -5.90 6.97
N TYR A 46 -24.90 -5.11 5.95
CA TYR A 46 -25.87 -4.20 5.37
C TYR A 46 -27.15 -4.92 4.93
N LEU A 47 -28.29 -4.46 5.45
CA LEU A 47 -29.61 -5.05 5.26
C LEU A 47 -29.73 -6.54 5.65
N GLY A 48 -28.89 -7.03 6.57
CA GLY A 48 -28.88 -8.44 6.97
C GLY A 48 -28.40 -9.41 5.89
N LYS A 49 -27.72 -8.92 4.84
CA LYS A 49 -27.30 -9.73 3.67
C LYS A 49 -25.82 -10.12 3.70
N GLY A 50 -25.11 -9.83 4.79
CA GLY A 50 -23.66 -10.08 4.87
C GLY A 50 -22.81 -9.16 3.97
N LEU A 51 -23.41 -8.11 3.40
CA LEU A 51 -22.71 -7.12 2.61
C LEU A 51 -21.95 -6.16 3.53
N SER A 52 -20.69 -5.85 3.23
CA SER A 52 -19.92 -4.84 3.92
C SER A 52 -19.95 -3.54 3.12
N LEU A 53 -20.35 -2.44 3.77
CA LEU A 53 -20.23 -1.08 3.25
C LEU A 53 -19.16 -0.34 4.06
N ASP A 54 -18.32 0.42 3.38
CA ASP A 54 -17.28 1.23 4.00
C ASP A 54 -17.26 2.62 3.37
N ALA A 55 -17.29 3.66 4.21
CA ALA A 55 -17.08 5.04 3.81
C ALA A 55 -15.89 5.59 4.59
N SER A 56 -14.89 6.10 3.90
CA SER A 56 -13.65 6.58 4.51
C SER A 56 -13.24 7.96 4.03
N LEU A 57 -12.63 8.72 4.92
CA LEU A 57 -11.97 9.99 4.64
C LEU A 57 -10.60 10.00 5.32
N ASN A 58 -9.55 10.18 4.53
CA ASN A 58 -8.19 10.31 5.03
C ASN A 58 -7.61 11.64 4.54
N VAL A 59 -7.06 12.40 5.46
CA VAL A 59 -6.46 13.71 5.19
C VAL A 59 -5.04 13.71 5.75
N ASN A 60 -4.08 14.08 4.92
CA ASN A 60 -2.71 14.38 5.35
C ASN A 60 -2.22 15.65 4.65
N GLU A 61 -0.99 16.08 4.92
CA GLU A 61 -0.43 17.32 4.35
C GLU A 61 -0.43 17.36 2.83
N ASN A 62 -0.25 16.21 2.18
CA ASN A 62 -0.07 16.10 0.74
C ASN A 62 -1.29 15.53 0.00
N ALA A 63 -2.31 15.04 0.74
CA ALA A 63 -3.45 14.40 0.09
C ALA A 63 -4.73 14.40 0.93
N ILE A 64 -5.85 14.49 0.22
CA ILE A 64 -7.18 14.21 0.75
C ILE A 64 -7.74 13.04 -0.06
N ARG A 65 -8.10 11.96 0.62
CA ARG A 65 -8.68 10.76 0.01
C ARG A 65 -10.05 10.48 0.60
N GLY A 66 -11.07 10.48 -0.22
CA GLY A 66 -12.41 9.99 0.12
C GLY A 66 -12.70 8.67 -0.60
N GLY A 67 -13.38 7.74 0.05
CA GLY A 67 -13.73 6.45 -0.53
C GLY A 67 -15.07 5.93 -0.06
N LEU A 68 -15.77 5.25 -0.97
CA LEU A 68 -16.96 4.45 -0.69
C LEU A 68 -16.72 3.07 -1.30
N SER A 69 -16.95 2.00 -0.56
CA SER A 69 -16.84 0.66 -1.10
C SER A 69 -17.94 -0.27 -0.57
N MET A 70 -18.34 -1.21 -1.41
CA MET A 70 -19.23 -2.31 -1.08
C MET A 70 -18.55 -3.62 -1.41
N LYS A 71 -18.64 -4.60 -0.50
CA LYS A 71 -18.06 -5.93 -0.65
C LYS A 71 -19.11 -6.98 -0.31
N ASP A 72 -19.22 -7.99 -1.15
CA ASP A 72 -19.92 -9.23 -0.86
C ASP A 72 -18.87 -10.34 -0.71
N PRO A 73 -18.57 -10.79 0.51
CA PRO A 73 -17.52 -11.78 0.76
C PRO A 73 -17.90 -13.19 0.30
N ASN A 74 -19.16 -13.43 -0.01
CA ASN A 74 -19.69 -14.76 -0.40
C ASN A 74 -20.73 -14.64 -1.51
N PHE A 75 -20.37 -13.95 -2.59
CA PHE A 75 -21.29 -13.65 -3.68
C PHE A 75 -22.02 -14.91 -4.20
N ARG A 76 -23.36 -14.89 -4.09
CA ARG A 76 -24.23 -16.01 -4.48
C ARG A 76 -23.84 -17.35 -3.83
N ASN A 77 -23.33 -17.33 -2.61
CA ASN A 77 -22.84 -18.51 -1.87
C ASN A 77 -21.72 -19.29 -2.57
N SER A 78 -20.94 -18.62 -3.42
CA SER A 78 -19.84 -19.24 -4.16
C SER A 78 -18.51 -19.26 -3.40
N GLY A 79 -18.40 -18.60 -2.24
CA GLY A 79 -17.14 -18.35 -1.55
C GLY A 79 -16.29 -17.25 -2.20
N ASN A 80 -16.73 -16.67 -3.31
CA ASN A 80 -15.99 -15.63 -4.01
C ASN A 80 -16.35 -14.25 -3.44
N LEU A 81 -15.34 -13.44 -3.24
CA LEU A 81 -15.51 -12.02 -2.92
C LEU A 81 -15.81 -11.24 -4.20
N VAL A 82 -16.85 -10.40 -4.19
CA VAL A 82 -17.09 -9.37 -5.22
C VAL A 82 -17.07 -8.02 -4.55
N TRP A 83 -16.46 -7.03 -5.19
CA TRP A 83 -16.41 -5.68 -4.65
C TRP A 83 -16.61 -4.61 -5.73
N GLY A 84 -17.12 -3.48 -5.30
CA GLY A 84 -17.17 -2.25 -6.08
C GLY A 84 -16.84 -1.06 -5.20
N GLY A 85 -16.28 -0.01 -5.79
CA GLY A 85 -15.86 1.16 -5.04
C GLY A 85 -15.80 2.43 -5.88
N LEU A 86 -15.87 3.55 -5.19
CA LEU A 86 -15.59 4.89 -5.69
C LEU A 86 -14.52 5.51 -4.80
N THR A 87 -13.45 5.99 -5.39
CA THR A 87 -12.39 6.69 -4.68
C THR A 87 -12.13 8.03 -5.35
N ASN A 88 -12.00 9.07 -4.55
CA ASN A 88 -11.51 10.38 -4.99
C ASN A 88 -10.27 10.74 -4.17
N VAL A 89 -9.18 11.07 -4.86
CA VAL A 89 -7.91 11.47 -4.24
C VAL A 89 -7.46 12.78 -4.85
N LYS A 90 -7.41 13.81 -4.02
CA LYS A 90 -6.75 15.06 -4.36
C LYS A 90 -5.36 15.05 -3.75
N THR A 91 -4.33 15.16 -4.58
CA THR A 91 -2.93 15.13 -4.15
C THR A 91 -2.25 16.45 -4.51
N ASP A 92 -1.46 16.96 -3.59
CA ASP A 92 -0.57 18.11 -3.80
C ASP A 92 0.87 17.66 -3.57
N LYS A 93 1.58 17.37 -4.64
CA LYS A 93 2.98 16.94 -4.60
C LYS A 93 3.93 18.11 -4.89
N VAL A 94 4.05 18.99 -3.91
CA VAL A 94 4.90 20.20 -4.01
C VAL A 94 6.32 19.85 -4.43
N ASP A 95 6.94 18.84 -3.79
CA ASP A 95 8.30 18.39 -4.10
C ASP A 95 8.44 17.68 -5.47
N SER A 96 7.33 17.43 -6.17
CA SER A 96 7.31 16.82 -7.51
C SER A 96 6.73 17.76 -8.57
N GLY A 97 6.45 19.01 -8.23
CA GLY A 97 6.02 20.04 -9.15
C GLY A 97 4.63 19.86 -9.76
N TYR A 98 3.74 19.05 -9.15
CA TYR A 98 2.39 18.85 -9.66
C TYR A 98 1.33 18.59 -8.59
N LYS A 99 0.09 18.80 -9.00
CA LYS A 99 -1.13 18.45 -8.26
C LYS A 99 -2.03 17.62 -9.14
N ASN A 100 -2.75 16.67 -8.59
CA ASN A 100 -3.77 15.97 -9.34
C ASN A 100 -5.02 15.67 -8.52
N THR A 101 -6.14 15.51 -9.23
CA THR A 101 -7.38 14.98 -8.67
C THR A 101 -7.75 13.73 -9.44
N LEU A 102 -7.66 12.60 -8.77
CA LEU A 102 -7.95 11.29 -9.33
C LEU A 102 -9.28 10.77 -8.80
N THR A 103 -10.25 10.53 -9.69
CA THR A 103 -11.51 9.86 -9.38
C THR A 103 -11.52 8.50 -10.04
N GLN A 104 -11.78 7.44 -9.26
CA GLN A 104 -11.77 6.06 -9.74
C GLN A 104 -13.04 5.31 -9.33
N PHE A 105 -13.55 4.52 -10.26
CA PHE A 105 -14.60 3.53 -10.05
C PHE A 105 -14.01 2.16 -10.29
N ASP A 106 -14.11 1.30 -9.30
CA ASP A 106 -13.55 -0.04 -9.32
C ASP A 106 -14.64 -1.09 -9.20
N LEU A 107 -14.50 -2.17 -9.96
CA LEU A 107 -15.33 -3.37 -9.84
C LEU A 107 -14.45 -4.59 -10.01
N GLY A 108 -14.55 -5.55 -9.10
CA GLY A 108 -13.72 -6.74 -9.20
C GLY A 108 -14.22 -7.92 -8.39
N THR A 109 -13.50 -9.01 -8.52
CA THR A 109 -13.75 -10.24 -7.77
C THR A 109 -12.42 -10.85 -7.31
N LYS A 110 -12.45 -11.61 -6.22
CA LYS A 110 -11.31 -12.43 -5.77
C LYS A 110 -11.83 -13.82 -5.46
N PHE A 111 -11.15 -14.82 -5.99
CA PHE A 111 -11.46 -16.23 -5.74
C PHE A 111 -10.19 -17.05 -5.57
N GLU A 112 -10.31 -18.12 -4.82
CA GLU A 112 -9.26 -19.10 -4.65
C GLU A 112 -9.31 -20.09 -5.84
N HIS A 113 -8.25 -20.09 -6.66
CA HIS A 113 -8.16 -20.97 -7.82
C HIS A 113 -7.58 -22.34 -7.46
N LEU A 114 -6.56 -22.34 -6.61
CA LEU A 114 -5.92 -23.52 -6.01
C LEU A 114 -5.65 -23.20 -4.55
N ALA A 115 -5.37 -24.22 -3.73
CA ALA A 115 -5.09 -24.00 -2.29
C ALA A 115 -4.08 -22.87 -2.06
N ASN A 116 -4.53 -21.82 -1.35
CA ASN A 116 -3.78 -20.59 -1.05
C ASN A 116 -3.35 -19.78 -2.28
N LEU A 117 -3.87 -20.06 -3.48
CA LEU A 117 -3.64 -19.31 -4.71
C LEU A 117 -4.89 -18.53 -5.08
N TYR A 118 -4.83 -17.23 -4.97
CA TYR A 118 -5.94 -16.33 -5.23
C TYR A 118 -5.73 -15.58 -6.55
N VAL A 119 -6.82 -15.41 -7.28
CA VAL A 119 -6.86 -14.59 -8.51
C VAL A 119 -7.88 -13.48 -8.30
N SER A 120 -7.53 -12.26 -8.66
CA SER A 120 -8.37 -11.08 -8.45
C SER A 120 -8.40 -10.18 -9.69
N PRO A 121 -9.24 -10.50 -10.70
CA PRO A 121 -9.49 -9.60 -11.82
C PRO A 121 -10.36 -8.41 -11.40
N ASN A 122 -10.10 -7.25 -12.01
CA ASN A 122 -10.87 -6.04 -11.80
C ASN A 122 -10.93 -5.15 -13.04
N LEU A 123 -11.90 -4.26 -13.07
CA LEU A 123 -12.01 -3.14 -14.00
C LEU A 123 -11.95 -1.84 -13.21
N THR A 124 -11.17 -0.90 -13.68
CA THR A 124 -11.02 0.43 -13.11
C THR A 124 -11.29 1.48 -14.18
N LEU A 125 -12.27 2.35 -13.95
CA LEU A 125 -12.50 3.56 -14.71
C LEU A 125 -11.91 4.72 -13.92
N ALA A 126 -10.95 5.46 -14.49
CA ALA A 126 -10.26 6.55 -13.84
C ALA A 126 -10.35 7.87 -14.62
N PHE A 127 -10.47 8.96 -13.87
CA PHE A 127 -10.45 10.34 -14.35
C PHE A 127 -9.37 11.08 -13.56
N ASP A 128 -8.34 11.58 -14.22
CA ASP A 128 -7.18 12.22 -13.62
C ASP A 128 -7.02 13.65 -14.15
N ASP A 129 -7.29 14.66 -13.32
CA ASP A 129 -7.02 16.09 -13.62
C ASP A 129 -5.64 16.42 -13.06
N LEU A 130 -4.63 16.50 -13.96
CA LEU A 130 -3.23 16.75 -13.65
C LEU A 130 -2.86 18.21 -13.94
N LYS A 131 -2.42 18.93 -12.93
CA LYS A 131 -1.94 20.31 -12.99
C LYS A 131 -0.48 20.37 -12.59
N VAL A 132 0.31 21.06 -13.38
CA VAL A 132 1.74 21.25 -13.13
C VAL A 132 1.96 22.67 -12.60
N THR A 133 2.91 22.85 -11.69
CA THR A 133 3.21 24.15 -11.08
C THR A 133 3.81 25.12 -12.09
N ALA A 134 3.71 26.42 -11.80
CA ALA A 134 4.15 27.47 -12.74
C ALA A 134 5.68 27.51 -12.94
N ASP A 135 6.43 27.06 -11.95
CA ASP A 135 7.90 27.00 -11.90
C ASP A 135 8.50 25.69 -12.45
N ALA A 136 7.66 24.68 -12.72
CA ALA A 136 8.11 23.44 -13.34
C ALA A 136 8.66 23.62 -14.76
N SER A 137 9.42 22.64 -15.23
CA SER A 137 10.04 22.64 -16.56
C SER A 137 9.01 22.70 -17.69
N ALA A 138 9.46 23.12 -18.88
CA ALA A 138 8.60 23.14 -20.07
C ALA A 138 8.14 21.71 -20.46
N SER A 139 8.98 20.70 -20.24
CA SER A 139 8.69 19.30 -20.50
C SER A 139 7.62 18.76 -19.57
N MET A 140 7.67 19.11 -18.27
CA MET A 140 6.61 18.77 -17.32
C MET A 140 5.29 19.46 -17.65
N LYS A 141 5.31 20.76 -18.01
CA LYS A 141 4.09 21.51 -18.34
C LYS A 141 3.31 20.93 -19.51
N LYS A 142 3.97 20.24 -20.44
CA LYS A 142 3.30 19.55 -21.55
C LYS A 142 2.49 18.34 -21.10
N GLN A 143 2.74 17.80 -19.91
CA GLN A 143 2.05 16.65 -19.36
C GLN A 143 0.77 17.01 -18.56
N ALA A 144 0.49 18.31 -18.35
CA ALA A 144 -0.75 18.74 -17.71
C ALA A 144 -1.96 18.44 -18.58
N GLY A 145 -3.07 18.03 -17.99
CA GLY A 145 -4.31 17.75 -18.72
C GLY A 145 -5.31 16.93 -17.94
N ASN A 146 -6.43 16.65 -18.59
CA ASN A 146 -7.47 15.76 -18.09
C ASN A 146 -7.37 14.44 -18.84
N PHE A 147 -7.27 13.34 -18.11
CA PHE A 147 -7.05 12.01 -18.66
C PHE A 147 -8.15 11.05 -18.23
N HIS A 148 -8.63 10.26 -19.18
CA HIS A 148 -9.61 9.22 -18.97
C HIS A 148 -8.97 7.86 -19.25
N GLU A 149 -9.29 6.89 -18.44
CA GLU A 149 -8.68 5.57 -18.56
C GLU A 149 -9.66 4.48 -18.10
N LEU A 150 -9.78 3.43 -18.90
CA LEU A 150 -10.42 2.17 -18.53
C LEU A 150 -9.32 1.08 -18.53
N THR A 151 -9.06 0.52 -17.38
CA THR A 151 -8.01 -0.49 -17.17
C THR A 151 -8.62 -1.82 -16.78
N PHE A 152 -8.19 -2.90 -17.42
CA PHE A 152 -8.35 -4.25 -16.92
C PHE A 152 -7.14 -4.59 -16.06
N GLY A 153 -7.38 -4.81 -14.77
CA GLY A 153 -6.36 -5.26 -13.84
C GLY A 153 -6.54 -6.71 -13.45
N TYR A 154 -5.47 -7.37 -13.06
CA TYR A 154 -5.54 -8.63 -12.34
C TYR A 154 -4.39 -8.79 -11.35
N GLY A 155 -4.71 -9.48 -10.25
CA GLY A 155 -3.75 -9.90 -9.24
C GLY A 155 -3.71 -11.41 -9.14
N ILE A 156 -2.51 -11.95 -8.88
CA ILE A 156 -2.28 -13.36 -8.55
C ILE A 156 -1.49 -13.36 -7.24
N GLU A 157 -2.02 -14.03 -6.22
CA GLU A 157 -1.41 -14.11 -4.89
C GLU A 157 -1.31 -15.55 -4.43
N LYS A 158 -0.13 -15.98 -4.01
CA LYS A 158 0.11 -17.25 -3.34
C LYS A 158 0.57 -16.96 -1.91
N ASP A 159 -0.25 -17.32 -0.92
CA ASP A 159 0.03 -17.08 0.50
C ASP A 159 0.19 -18.40 1.25
N ASN A 160 1.43 -18.71 1.64
CA ASN A 160 1.81 -19.89 2.40
C ASN A 160 2.42 -19.50 3.76
N ARG A 161 2.04 -18.36 4.31
CA ARG A 161 2.45 -17.96 5.67
C ARG A 161 1.72 -18.83 6.70
N ASP A 162 2.36 -19.04 7.84
CA ASP A 162 1.77 -19.75 8.96
C ASP A 162 0.53 -19.03 9.54
N ARG A 163 0.52 -17.69 9.46
CA ARG A 163 -0.60 -16.83 9.87
C ARG A 163 -0.57 -15.48 9.16
N PRO A 164 -1.74 -14.85 8.92
CA PRO A 164 -1.80 -13.56 8.21
C PRO A 164 -1.21 -12.40 9.02
N PHE A 165 -1.41 -12.42 10.34
CA PHE A 165 -0.93 -11.39 11.27
C PHE A 165 0.28 -11.88 12.05
N MET A 166 1.35 -11.07 12.13
CA MET A 166 2.63 -11.39 12.78
C MET A 166 3.19 -12.77 12.35
N PRO A 167 3.37 -13.04 11.06
CA PRO A 167 3.86 -14.32 10.57
C PRO A 167 5.27 -14.60 11.08
N THR A 168 5.52 -15.87 11.41
CA THR A 168 6.84 -16.33 11.86
C THR A 168 7.56 -17.17 10.81
N SER A 169 6.80 -17.80 9.91
CA SER A 169 7.34 -18.67 8.87
C SER A 169 6.49 -18.63 7.59
N GLY A 170 7.02 -19.19 6.52
CA GLY A 170 6.35 -19.27 5.23
C GLY A 170 6.63 -18.07 4.32
N SER A 171 5.84 -17.93 3.29
CA SER A 171 6.03 -16.87 2.29
C SER A 171 4.73 -16.46 1.63
N VAL A 172 4.70 -15.22 1.16
CA VAL A 172 3.66 -14.71 0.26
C VAL A 172 4.31 -14.09 -0.96
N VAL A 173 3.76 -14.38 -2.12
CA VAL A 173 4.11 -13.70 -3.38
C VAL A 173 2.83 -13.17 -4.01
N SER A 174 2.86 -11.94 -4.50
CA SER A 174 1.77 -11.36 -5.28
C SER A 174 2.31 -10.64 -6.51
N PHE A 175 1.63 -10.84 -7.62
CA PHE A 175 1.86 -10.14 -8.88
C PHE A 175 0.61 -9.38 -9.25
N HIS A 176 0.76 -8.15 -9.72
CA HIS A 176 -0.34 -7.33 -10.23
C HIS A 176 0.05 -6.75 -11.58
N GLN A 177 -0.90 -6.76 -12.52
CA GLN A 177 -0.77 -6.10 -13.80
C GLN A 177 -2.03 -5.30 -14.10
N GLY A 178 -1.83 -4.10 -14.66
CA GLY A 178 -2.88 -3.25 -15.21
C GLY A 178 -2.65 -3.04 -16.69
N LEU A 179 -3.65 -3.39 -17.50
CA LEU A 179 -3.65 -3.31 -18.96
C LEU A 179 -4.67 -2.26 -19.39
N PRO A 180 -4.29 -1.20 -20.13
CA PRO A 180 -5.24 -0.21 -20.62
C PRO A 180 -6.14 -0.84 -21.69
N LEU A 181 -7.46 -0.79 -21.47
CA LEU A 181 -8.47 -1.12 -22.48
C LEU A 181 -8.80 0.13 -23.31
N TYR A 182 -8.78 1.28 -22.66
CA TYR A 182 -8.86 2.61 -23.25
C TYR A 182 -8.06 3.57 -22.38
N SER A 183 -7.31 4.51 -22.98
CA SER A 183 -6.63 5.56 -22.24
C SER A 183 -6.23 6.69 -23.18
N ASP A 184 -6.36 7.93 -22.71
CA ASP A 184 -5.85 9.11 -23.45
C ASP A 184 -4.31 9.14 -23.49
N GLN A 185 -3.65 8.46 -22.55
CA GLN A 185 -2.20 8.23 -22.50
C GLN A 185 -1.93 6.86 -21.88
N ALA A 186 -1.82 5.85 -22.75
CA ALA A 186 -1.81 4.45 -22.35
C ALA A 186 -0.49 4.02 -21.72
N SER A 187 -0.57 3.34 -20.59
CA SER A 187 0.58 2.71 -19.93
C SER A 187 0.21 1.37 -19.30
N ILE A 188 1.15 0.43 -19.32
CA ILE A 188 1.03 -0.86 -18.66
C ILE A 188 1.75 -0.78 -17.32
N TYR A 189 1.05 -1.12 -16.25
CA TYR A 189 1.60 -1.22 -14.91
C TYR A 189 1.84 -2.68 -14.54
N ASN A 190 3.01 -2.97 -13.97
CA ASN A 190 3.32 -4.26 -13.38
C ASN A 190 3.93 -4.08 -12.00
N SER A 191 3.59 -4.97 -11.06
CA SER A 191 4.29 -5.05 -9.78
C SER A 191 4.34 -6.47 -9.25
N ILE A 192 5.43 -6.77 -8.57
CA ILE A 192 5.65 -8.03 -7.86
C ILE A 192 6.08 -7.73 -6.42
N TYR A 193 5.50 -8.44 -5.49
CA TYR A 193 5.84 -8.44 -4.07
C TYR A 193 6.16 -9.86 -3.65
N TYR A 194 7.23 -10.03 -2.92
CA TYR A 194 7.58 -11.29 -2.29
C TYR A 194 8.00 -11.02 -0.85
N THR A 195 7.48 -11.80 0.08
CA THR A 195 7.96 -11.78 1.46
C THR A 195 8.13 -13.21 1.94
N LYS A 196 9.27 -13.51 2.55
CA LYS A 196 9.56 -14.77 3.21
C LYS A 196 9.90 -14.51 4.66
N TYR A 197 9.30 -15.29 5.54
CA TYR A 197 9.58 -15.30 6.97
C TYR A 197 10.30 -16.59 7.35
N HIS A 198 11.20 -16.49 8.31
CA HIS A 198 11.92 -17.63 8.85
C HIS A 198 12.13 -17.45 10.35
N LEU A 199 11.66 -18.43 11.11
CA LEU A 199 11.85 -18.50 12.54
C LEU A 199 13.22 -19.12 12.81
N PHE A 200 14.21 -18.32 13.21
CA PHE A 200 15.54 -18.81 13.60
C PHE A 200 15.50 -19.37 15.02
N THR A 201 14.85 -18.67 15.93
CA THR A 201 14.57 -19.07 17.30
C THR A 201 13.25 -18.43 17.72
N GLU A 202 12.69 -18.83 18.87
CA GLU A 202 11.47 -18.21 19.42
C GLU A 202 11.59 -16.69 19.60
N ASN A 203 12.82 -16.17 19.70
CA ASN A 203 13.12 -14.76 19.93
C ASN A 203 13.71 -14.06 18.72
N VAL A 204 13.87 -14.75 17.59
CA VAL A 204 14.52 -14.18 16.38
C VAL A 204 13.78 -14.61 15.14
N ILE A 205 13.09 -13.68 14.50
CA ILE A 205 12.33 -13.88 13.27
C ILE A 205 12.97 -13.06 12.16
N GLY A 206 13.43 -13.73 11.10
CA GLY A 206 13.95 -13.08 9.90
C GLY A 206 12.85 -12.84 8.88
N ALA A 207 12.90 -11.71 8.19
CA ALA A 207 12.08 -11.43 7.04
C ALA A 207 12.91 -10.90 5.87
N LEU A 208 12.69 -11.47 4.69
CA LEU A 208 13.18 -10.98 3.41
C LEU A 208 11.99 -10.49 2.60
N LYS A 209 11.99 -9.21 2.22
CA LYS A 209 10.93 -8.59 1.44
C LYS A 209 11.52 -8.07 0.13
N PHE A 210 10.90 -8.40 -0.99
CA PHE A 210 11.25 -7.90 -2.31
C PHE A 210 10.06 -7.15 -2.91
N TYR A 211 10.34 -6.05 -3.54
CA TYR A 211 9.41 -5.26 -4.34
C TYR A 211 10.03 -4.92 -5.68
N GLY A 212 9.31 -5.14 -6.74
CA GLY A 212 9.64 -4.68 -8.08
C GLY A 212 8.38 -4.11 -8.73
N ALA A 213 8.50 -2.98 -9.41
CA ALA A 213 7.42 -2.42 -10.20
C ALA A 213 7.95 -1.69 -11.43
N ASN A 214 7.14 -1.65 -12.47
CA ASN A 214 7.37 -0.80 -13.62
C ASN A 214 6.06 -0.22 -14.17
N VAL A 215 6.18 0.92 -14.83
CA VAL A 215 5.17 1.51 -15.69
C VAL A 215 5.80 1.72 -17.06
N ILE A 216 5.18 1.20 -18.10
CA ILE A 216 5.69 1.24 -19.47
C ILE A 216 4.66 1.97 -20.31
N ALA A 217 5.06 3.07 -20.97
CA ALA A 217 4.23 3.75 -21.95
C ALA A 217 3.99 2.85 -23.17
N VAL A 218 2.78 2.89 -23.72
CA VAL A 218 2.42 2.13 -24.93
C VAL A 218 2.71 2.93 -26.20
N GLU A 219 2.40 4.23 -26.19
CA GLU A 219 2.56 5.09 -27.36
C GLU A 219 3.38 6.36 -27.03
N ASP A 220 3.00 7.06 -25.97
CA ASP A 220 3.64 8.30 -25.50
C ASP A 220 4.54 8.04 -24.29
N ASP A 221 4.90 9.10 -23.58
CA ASP A 221 5.64 9.01 -22.31
C ASP A 221 4.73 8.59 -21.14
N VAL A 222 5.31 8.04 -20.08
CA VAL A 222 4.58 7.78 -18.83
C VAL A 222 4.21 9.10 -18.15
N ARG A 223 2.91 9.33 -17.94
CA ARG A 223 2.36 10.52 -17.28
C ARG A 223 2.94 10.69 -15.85
N LEU A 224 3.21 11.93 -15.42
CA LEU A 224 3.76 12.24 -14.09
C LEU A 224 2.99 11.59 -12.94
N SER A 225 1.64 11.59 -12.99
CA SER A 225 0.80 10.99 -11.96
C SER A 225 0.88 9.46 -11.88
N LYS A 226 1.39 8.81 -12.93
CA LYS A 226 1.59 7.34 -13.01
C LYS A 226 3.00 6.91 -12.65
N ARG A 227 3.97 7.83 -12.57
CA ARG A 227 5.35 7.49 -12.24
C ARG A 227 5.48 6.92 -10.84
N LEU A 228 6.41 6.02 -10.68
CA LEU A 228 6.67 5.32 -9.43
C LEU A 228 7.48 6.20 -8.48
N HIS A 229 7.22 6.02 -7.19
CA HIS A 229 8.03 6.53 -6.09
C HIS A 229 8.25 5.39 -5.10
N ILE A 230 9.38 5.40 -4.40
CA ILE A 230 9.66 4.42 -3.34
C ILE A 230 9.13 4.98 -2.01
N PRO A 231 8.16 4.32 -1.37
CA PRO A 231 7.71 4.71 -0.04
C PRO A 231 8.84 4.58 0.99
N SER A 232 8.91 5.50 1.96
CA SER A 232 9.93 5.48 3.02
C SER A 232 9.98 4.19 3.84
N ARG A 233 8.86 3.45 3.95
CA ARG A 233 8.84 2.11 4.59
C ARG A 233 9.63 1.03 3.85
N ARG A 234 9.97 1.26 2.56
CA ARG A 234 10.76 0.34 1.71
C ARG A 234 12.20 0.77 1.54
N LEU A 235 12.50 2.00 1.87
CA LEU A 235 13.85 2.55 1.83
C LEU A 235 13.99 3.54 3.00
N ARG A 236 14.07 3.00 4.22
CA ARG A 236 14.26 3.78 5.44
C ARG A 236 15.61 4.50 5.38
N GLY A 237 15.73 5.64 6.02
CA GLY A 237 16.94 6.49 5.92
C GLY A 237 16.89 7.54 4.82
N PHE A 238 15.79 7.55 4.04
CA PHE A 238 15.55 8.53 3.00
C PHE A 238 14.18 9.19 3.21
N GLU A 239 14.10 10.46 2.86
CA GLU A 239 12.87 11.21 2.92
C GLU A 239 11.87 10.70 1.87
N SER A 240 10.59 10.60 2.26
CA SER A 240 9.54 10.10 1.38
C SER A 240 9.43 10.95 0.11
N GLN A 241 9.34 10.29 -1.04
CA GLN A 241 9.25 10.90 -2.36
C GLN A 241 10.46 11.78 -2.79
N LYS A 242 11.53 11.87 -1.99
CA LYS A 242 12.74 12.65 -2.31
C LYS A 242 13.94 11.75 -2.64
N VAL A 243 13.66 10.74 -3.45
CA VAL A 243 14.64 9.79 -3.99
C VAL A 243 14.40 9.64 -5.48
N GLY A 244 15.47 9.57 -6.27
CA GLY A 244 15.42 9.26 -7.70
C GLY A 244 15.61 10.46 -8.62
N PRO A 245 15.12 10.36 -9.87
CA PRO A 245 15.31 11.39 -10.88
C PRO A 245 14.68 12.73 -10.51
N LYS A 246 15.35 13.81 -10.90
CA LYS A 246 14.88 15.19 -10.73
C LYS A 246 14.83 15.90 -12.07
N ASP A 247 13.79 16.69 -12.27
CA ASP A 247 13.66 17.69 -13.32
C ASP A 247 13.76 19.07 -12.64
N GLY A 248 14.92 19.72 -12.77
CA GLY A 248 15.23 20.93 -12.00
C GLY A 248 15.25 20.63 -10.49
N VAL A 249 14.28 21.18 -9.75
CA VAL A 249 14.12 20.97 -8.31
C VAL A 249 13.15 19.86 -7.97
N ASP A 250 12.32 19.40 -8.92
CA ASP A 250 11.19 18.52 -8.74
C ASP A 250 11.59 17.03 -8.80
N TYR A 251 11.16 16.21 -7.84
CA TYR A 251 11.31 14.77 -7.86
C TYR A 251 10.21 14.12 -8.70
N VAL A 252 10.52 13.78 -9.93
CA VAL A 252 9.53 13.33 -10.93
C VAL A 252 9.19 11.85 -10.88
N GLY A 253 9.84 11.10 -9.97
CA GLY A 253 9.67 9.65 -9.91
C GLY A 253 10.43 8.93 -11.03
N GLY A 254 10.13 7.65 -11.23
CA GLY A 254 10.73 6.82 -12.26
C GLY A 254 9.74 5.85 -12.87
N ASN A 255 10.10 5.28 -14.02
CA ASN A 255 9.32 4.23 -14.67
C ASN A 255 9.56 2.85 -14.04
N TYR A 256 10.68 2.67 -13.35
CA TYR A 256 11.07 1.43 -12.67
C TYR A 256 11.42 1.69 -11.21
N ALA A 257 10.94 0.83 -10.33
CA ALA A 257 11.26 0.86 -8.90
C ALA A 257 11.55 -0.55 -8.39
N THR A 258 12.59 -0.69 -7.56
CA THR A 258 12.89 -1.93 -6.85
C THR A 258 13.27 -1.64 -5.41
N ALA A 259 12.93 -2.55 -4.50
CA ALA A 259 13.42 -2.53 -3.13
C ALA A 259 13.60 -3.95 -2.58
N ILE A 260 14.63 -4.13 -1.76
CA ILE A 260 14.89 -5.34 -1.00
C ILE A 260 15.07 -4.92 0.45
N ASN A 261 14.34 -5.57 1.36
CA ASN A 261 14.42 -5.31 2.78
C ASN A 261 14.76 -6.61 3.51
N PHE A 262 15.83 -6.59 4.26
CA PHE A 262 16.18 -7.61 5.24
C PHE A 262 15.79 -7.08 6.61
N GLU A 263 15.08 -7.87 7.39
CA GLU A 263 14.63 -7.48 8.71
C GLU A 263 14.78 -8.64 9.68
N VAL A 264 15.27 -8.36 10.86
CA VAL A 264 15.37 -9.30 11.98
C VAL A 264 14.58 -8.73 13.13
N ALA A 265 13.39 -9.29 13.35
CA ALA A 265 12.54 -8.94 14.48
C ALA A 265 13.00 -9.70 15.73
N LEU A 266 13.02 -8.98 16.85
CA LEU A 266 13.48 -9.43 18.17
C LEU A 266 12.33 -9.24 19.19
N PRO A 267 11.25 -10.04 19.11
CA PRO A 267 10.00 -9.80 19.84
C PRO A 267 10.17 -9.83 21.37
N ASN A 268 11.17 -10.54 21.87
CA ASN A 268 11.41 -10.69 23.31
C ASN A 268 12.72 -10.03 23.77
N LEU A 269 13.23 -9.06 23.01
CA LEU A 269 14.45 -8.35 23.40
C LEU A 269 14.24 -7.50 24.67
N LEU A 270 13.05 -6.93 24.81
CA LEU A 270 12.65 -6.18 25.99
C LEU A 270 11.58 -6.93 26.77
N PRO A 271 11.42 -6.67 28.08
CA PRO A 271 10.33 -7.28 28.85
C PRO A 271 8.96 -7.02 28.23
N GLU A 272 8.07 -8.00 28.25
CA GLU A 272 6.70 -7.91 27.70
C GLU A 272 5.91 -6.71 28.25
N SER A 273 6.18 -6.32 29.50
CA SER A 273 5.58 -5.15 30.13
C SER A 273 5.85 -3.83 29.39
N THR A 274 6.89 -3.76 28.55
CA THR A 274 7.19 -2.57 27.74
C THR A 274 6.33 -2.47 26.49
N GLN A 275 5.68 -3.56 26.08
CA GLN A 275 4.89 -3.66 24.86
C GLN A 275 5.64 -3.12 23.62
N THR A 276 6.93 -3.44 23.53
CA THR A 276 7.84 -2.86 22.54
C THR A 276 8.44 -3.93 21.65
N ASP A 277 8.17 -3.83 20.35
CA ASP A 277 8.82 -4.64 19.32
C ASP A 277 10.05 -3.91 18.78
N ILE A 278 11.16 -4.63 18.68
CA ILE A 278 12.40 -4.11 18.09
C ILE A 278 12.76 -4.95 16.88
N ALA A 279 13.20 -4.29 15.82
CA ALA A 279 13.77 -4.95 14.66
C ALA A 279 15.02 -4.24 14.15
N LEU A 280 16.00 -5.02 13.73
CA LEU A 280 17.14 -4.56 12.94
C LEU A 280 16.80 -4.68 11.46
N PHE A 281 17.29 -3.77 10.64
CA PHE A 281 17.01 -3.82 9.21
C PHE A 281 18.19 -3.39 8.35
N MET A 282 18.17 -3.88 7.11
CA MET A 282 18.95 -3.39 5.99
C MET A 282 18.01 -3.24 4.80
N ASP A 283 17.94 -2.03 4.25
CA ASP A 283 17.12 -1.70 3.10
C ASP A 283 18.03 -1.36 1.91
N MET A 284 17.63 -1.83 0.74
CA MET A 284 18.24 -1.50 -0.53
C MET A 284 17.15 -1.15 -1.53
N GLY A 285 17.36 -0.16 -2.37
CA GLY A 285 16.36 0.23 -3.37
C GLY A 285 16.91 1.08 -4.48
N ASN A 286 16.14 1.16 -5.56
CA ASN A 286 16.44 2.01 -6.68
C ASN A 286 15.17 2.46 -7.39
N LEU A 287 15.22 3.69 -7.93
CA LEU A 287 14.18 4.33 -8.71
C LEU A 287 14.84 5.01 -9.89
N TRP A 288 14.45 4.65 -11.12
CA TRP A 288 15.14 5.11 -12.31
C TRP A 288 14.23 5.15 -13.55
N SER A 289 14.78 5.62 -14.65
CA SER A 289 14.18 5.79 -15.97
C SER A 289 13.09 6.88 -15.99
N VAL A 290 13.39 7.90 -16.78
CA VAL A 290 12.45 8.97 -17.19
C VAL A 290 12.46 8.99 -18.70
N ASP A 291 11.28 8.98 -19.33
CA ASP A 291 11.12 8.84 -20.77
C ASP A 291 10.73 10.15 -21.48
N TYR A 292 10.12 11.13 -20.79
CA TYR A 292 9.63 12.35 -21.39
C TYR A 292 10.72 13.40 -21.68
N ASP A 293 11.89 13.27 -21.08
CA ASP A 293 13.03 14.17 -21.28
C ASP A 293 14.35 13.44 -21.07
N SER A 294 15.11 13.26 -22.16
CA SER A 294 16.38 12.54 -22.15
C SER A 294 17.52 13.31 -21.45
N SER A 295 17.33 14.59 -21.15
CA SER A 295 18.32 15.40 -20.42
C SER A 295 18.30 15.13 -18.90
N ILE A 296 17.22 14.51 -18.39
CA ILE A 296 17.09 14.17 -16.99
C ILE A 296 18.02 13.02 -16.65
N ASN A 297 18.87 13.21 -15.64
CA ASN A 297 19.70 12.14 -15.11
C ASN A 297 18.81 11.09 -14.39
N SER A 298 18.54 10.01 -15.07
CA SER A 298 17.75 8.88 -14.58
C SER A 298 18.61 7.64 -14.31
N SER A 299 19.86 7.86 -13.92
CA SER A 299 20.87 6.80 -13.72
C SER A 299 20.44 5.76 -12.66
N ASN A 300 20.85 4.52 -12.96
CA ASN A 300 20.53 3.35 -12.15
C ASN A 300 21.52 3.22 -10.95
N GLY A 301 21.32 4.01 -9.91
CA GLY A 301 22.15 4.01 -8.70
C GLY A 301 21.45 3.36 -7.50
N ILE A 302 22.05 2.31 -6.94
CA ILE A 302 21.51 1.63 -5.75
C ILE A 302 21.67 2.54 -4.52
N ARG A 303 20.60 2.68 -3.74
CA ARG A 303 20.56 3.29 -2.42
C ARG A 303 20.49 2.20 -1.38
N SER A 304 21.13 2.39 -0.25
CA SER A 304 21.01 1.45 0.87
C SER A 304 21.09 2.15 2.21
N SER A 305 20.50 1.53 3.21
CA SER A 305 20.55 1.95 4.60
C SER A 305 20.51 0.76 5.54
N VAL A 306 21.00 0.97 6.75
CA VAL A 306 20.86 0.03 7.87
C VAL A 306 20.26 0.77 9.06
N GLY A 307 19.63 0.05 9.99
CA GLY A 307 19.06 0.73 11.14
C GLY A 307 18.31 -0.17 12.10
N VAL A 308 17.65 0.50 13.04
CA VAL A 308 16.83 -0.09 14.07
C VAL A 308 15.44 0.55 14.01
N SER A 309 14.41 -0.26 14.08
CA SER A 309 13.03 0.19 14.27
C SER A 309 12.48 -0.31 15.58
N SER A 310 11.66 0.52 16.23
CA SER A 310 10.95 0.20 17.47
C SER A 310 9.49 0.59 17.35
N ASN A 311 8.59 -0.33 17.68
CA ASN A 311 7.16 -0.08 17.77
C ASN A 311 6.71 -0.29 19.21
N VAL A 312 6.23 0.76 19.84
CA VAL A 312 5.71 0.73 21.21
C VAL A 312 4.18 0.77 21.14
N HIS A 313 3.52 -0.26 21.65
CA HIS A 313 2.07 -0.33 21.69
C HIS A 313 1.55 0.41 22.92
N THR A 314 0.81 1.49 22.69
CA THR A 314 0.27 2.33 23.77
C THR A 314 -1.26 2.42 23.70
N VAL A 315 -1.88 2.88 24.77
CA VAL A 315 -3.34 3.08 24.85
C VAL A 315 -3.85 4.14 23.87
N ILE A 316 -2.98 5.03 23.40
CA ILE A 316 -3.31 6.09 22.41
C ILE A 316 -2.93 5.67 20.98
N GLY A 317 -2.51 4.42 20.78
CA GLY A 317 -2.06 3.87 19.50
C GLY A 317 -0.57 3.57 19.46
N PRO A 318 -0.09 2.98 18.37
CA PRO A 318 1.31 2.62 18.23
C PRO A 318 2.20 3.86 18.06
N LEU A 319 3.33 3.83 18.73
CA LEU A 319 4.43 4.77 18.54
C LEU A 319 5.54 4.05 17.78
N SER A 320 5.87 4.54 16.59
CA SER A 320 6.93 3.97 15.78
C SER A 320 8.13 4.90 15.74
N PHE A 321 9.32 4.35 15.97
CA PHE A 321 10.59 5.05 15.86
C PHE A 321 11.51 4.28 14.91
N VAL A 322 12.17 5.00 14.02
CA VAL A 322 13.15 4.42 13.09
C VAL A 322 14.43 5.26 13.14
N PHE A 323 15.53 4.62 13.50
CA PHE A 323 16.85 5.19 13.41
C PHE A 323 17.58 4.48 12.27
N SER A 324 18.06 5.25 11.30
CA SER A 324 18.64 4.72 10.08
C SER A 324 19.89 5.46 9.67
N LEU A 325 20.85 4.72 9.13
CA LEU A 325 22.09 5.24 8.57
C LEU A 325 22.11 4.92 7.08
N PRO A 326 21.98 5.93 6.20
CA PRO A 326 22.18 5.76 4.76
C PRO A 326 23.62 5.34 4.47
N MET A 327 23.79 4.22 3.77
CA MET A 327 25.10 3.66 3.41
C MET A 327 25.53 4.09 2.01
N THR A 328 24.61 4.00 1.04
CA THR A 328 24.80 4.48 -0.33
C THR A 328 23.65 5.38 -0.73
N LYS A 329 23.97 6.50 -1.38
CA LYS A 329 22.99 7.49 -1.86
C LYS A 329 23.48 8.16 -3.14
N GLN A 330 22.58 8.77 -3.87
CA GLN A 330 22.90 9.65 -5.00
C GLN A 330 22.90 11.11 -4.54
N SER A 331 23.53 11.99 -5.30
CA SER A 331 23.62 13.41 -4.99
C SER A 331 22.28 14.13 -4.95
N THR A 332 21.28 13.59 -5.64
CA THR A 332 19.92 14.13 -5.71
C THR A 332 19.04 13.71 -4.54
N ASP A 333 19.42 12.67 -3.78
CA ASP A 333 18.60 12.10 -2.74
C ASP A 333 18.62 12.92 -1.46
N THR A 334 17.46 13.05 -0.79
CA THR A 334 17.37 13.62 0.55
C THR A 334 17.30 12.50 1.58
N THR A 335 18.19 12.56 2.57
CA THR A 335 18.29 11.53 3.62
C THR A 335 17.58 11.97 4.90
N GLN A 336 16.98 11.00 5.61
CA GLN A 336 16.31 11.20 6.89
C GLN A 336 16.74 10.10 7.87
N THR A 337 17.65 10.43 8.78
CA THR A 337 18.25 9.44 9.70
C THR A 337 17.34 9.05 10.87
N PHE A 338 16.39 9.90 11.20
CA PHE A 338 15.40 9.65 12.26
C PHE A 338 14.00 9.89 11.73
N LYS A 339 13.12 8.93 11.98
CA LYS A 339 11.70 9.02 11.70
C LYS A 339 10.90 8.58 12.92
N PHE A 340 9.84 9.30 13.22
CA PHE A 340 8.86 8.88 14.21
C PHE A 340 7.44 9.04 13.68
N GLN A 341 6.54 8.26 14.21
CA GLN A 341 5.10 8.36 13.96
C GLN A 341 4.35 8.01 15.24
N ILE A 342 3.40 8.85 15.60
CA ILE A 342 2.53 8.71 16.77
C ILE A 342 1.10 8.70 16.28
N GLY A 343 0.28 7.81 16.81
CA GLY A 343 -1.13 7.73 16.51
C GLY A 343 -1.51 6.53 15.67
N THR A 344 -2.80 6.35 15.54
CA THR A 344 -3.39 5.27 14.75
C THR A 344 -3.44 5.69 13.29
N SER A 345 -2.68 5.04 12.44
CA SER A 345 -2.95 5.02 11.00
C SER A 345 -3.89 3.84 10.75
N PHE A 346 -5.16 4.08 10.65
CA PHE A 346 -6.17 3.10 10.26
C PHE A 346 -6.23 2.94 8.75
#